data_1a3abafe7e51c9ae2fbd4aa54709d9f2
#
_entry.id   1a3abafe7e51c9ae2fbd4aa54709d9f2
#
_cell.length_a   1.000
_cell.length_b   1.000
_cell.length_c   1.000
_cell.angle_alpha   90.00
_cell.angle_beta   90.00
_cell.angle_gamma   90.00
#
_symmetry.space_group_name_H-M   'P 1'
#
loop_
_entity.id
_entity.type
_entity.pdbx_description
1 polymer ?
#
loop_
_entity_poly.entity_id
_entity_poly.type
_entity_poly.pdbx_seq_one_letter_code
_entity_poly.pdbx_strand_id
1 'polypeptide(L)'
;MNAILDTQYEQWRRHGYLWLPGHLNASETSSLMRWIEELAAWPEAPGKWMKWYEQARGRRQLCRVEDFLPYHAAFAEFLNAGAIAEILERLCGERATLFKEKVNFKLAGGAGFEPHQDAPAFTTFGQRYHITLMVSIDPATRENGCLEVADGHHGTGLLPQANDGTLDRAWVDRQLWRPIEMQPGDLLFFDSYVPHRSGANRSDRPRRALYVTYNRASDGDYRGEYFAKKRAAFPPECERVAGKDYSAAASLYNLGNPIT
;
A
#
# COMPACT_ATOMS: atom_id res chain seq x y z
N MET A 1 6.03 -4.59 -27.10
CA MET A 1 5.02 -3.52 -26.96
C MET A 1 5.39 -2.70 -25.73
N ASN A 2 5.33 -1.36 -25.80
CA ASN A 2 5.60 -0.57 -24.59
C ASN A 2 4.49 -0.81 -23.58
N ALA A 3 4.82 -1.18 -22.36
CA ALA A 3 3.86 -1.47 -21.28
C ALA A 3 2.94 -0.29 -20.95
N ILE A 4 3.40 0.96 -21.19
CA ILE A 4 2.63 2.20 -21.07
C ILE A 4 2.95 3.14 -22.23
N LEU A 5 2.00 4.01 -22.58
CA LEU A 5 2.14 5.04 -23.62
C LEU A 5 3.04 6.20 -23.14
N ASP A 6 3.61 6.96 -24.06
CA ASP A 6 4.38 8.18 -23.72
C ASP A 6 3.54 9.21 -22.98
N THR A 7 2.28 9.38 -23.37
CA THR A 7 1.33 10.27 -22.68
C THR A 7 1.08 9.86 -21.23
N GLN A 8 1.04 8.54 -20.95
CA GLN A 8 0.90 7.99 -19.59
C GLN A 8 2.18 8.22 -18.76
N TYR A 9 3.35 8.09 -19.39
CA TYR A 9 4.61 8.40 -18.74
C TYR A 9 4.72 9.90 -18.40
N GLU A 10 4.27 10.80 -19.28
CA GLU A 10 4.22 12.24 -18.99
C GLU A 10 3.21 12.57 -17.87
N GLN A 11 2.08 11.85 -17.76
CA GLN A 11 1.17 11.98 -16.62
C GLN A 11 1.88 11.60 -15.29
N TRP A 12 2.60 10.47 -15.29
CA TRP A 12 3.43 10.07 -14.15
C TRP A 12 4.42 11.17 -13.73
N ARG A 13 5.19 11.67 -14.68
CA ARG A 13 6.18 12.73 -14.41
C ARG A 13 5.54 14.02 -13.86
N ARG A 14 4.34 14.35 -14.32
CA ARG A 14 3.65 15.58 -13.93
C ARG A 14 2.95 15.47 -12.57
N HIS A 15 2.33 14.33 -12.28
CA HIS A 15 1.43 14.19 -11.14
C HIS A 15 2.02 13.31 -10.01
N GLY A 16 3.04 12.49 -10.29
CA GLY A 16 3.61 11.54 -9.34
C GLY A 16 2.78 10.27 -9.18
N TYR A 17 1.70 10.13 -9.95
CA TYR A 17 0.92 8.89 -10.01
C TYR A 17 0.43 8.61 -11.43
N LEU A 18 0.15 7.34 -11.69
CA LEU A 18 -0.40 6.84 -12.95
C LEU A 18 -1.52 5.86 -12.67
N TRP A 19 -2.74 6.20 -13.10
CA TRP A 19 -3.89 5.31 -13.03
C TRP A 19 -4.12 4.64 -14.38
N LEU A 20 -4.22 3.32 -14.39
CA LEU A 20 -4.47 2.47 -15.56
C LEU A 20 -5.78 1.70 -15.36
N PRO A 21 -6.91 2.26 -15.83
CA PRO A 21 -8.21 1.61 -15.70
C PRO A 21 -8.29 0.34 -16.57
N GLY A 22 -8.90 -0.73 -16.03
CA GLY A 22 -9.12 -1.99 -16.73
C GLY A 22 -7.86 -2.67 -17.24
N HIS A 23 -6.71 -2.44 -16.58
CA HIS A 23 -5.43 -2.96 -17.06
C HIS A 23 -5.33 -4.48 -16.95
N LEU A 24 -5.84 -5.05 -15.86
CA LEU A 24 -5.90 -6.50 -15.70
C LEU A 24 -7.14 -7.06 -16.40
N ASN A 25 -6.96 -8.16 -17.11
CA ASN A 25 -8.08 -8.88 -17.71
C ASN A 25 -8.91 -9.61 -16.65
N ALA A 26 -10.07 -10.16 -17.06
CA ALA A 26 -11.00 -10.83 -16.16
C ALA A 26 -10.40 -12.07 -15.47
N SER A 27 -9.51 -12.81 -16.15
CA SER A 27 -8.85 -14.01 -15.60
C SER A 27 -7.84 -13.62 -14.51
N GLU A 28 -7.01 -12.59 -14.76
CA GLU A 28 -6.04 -12.06 -13.81
C GLU A 28 -6.75 -11.50 -12.56
N THR A 29 -7.79 -10.70 -12.78
CA THR A 29 -8.62 -10.13 -11.71
C THR A 29 -9.25 -11.23 -10.86
N SER A 30 -9.85 -12.25 -11.48
CA SER A 30 -10.44 -13.40 -10.76
C SER A 30 -9.40 -14.20 -9.98
N SER A 31 -8.19 -14.37 -10.53
CA SER A 31 -7.10 -15.04 -9.82
C SER A 31 -6.66 -14.27 -8.59
N LEU A 32 -6.50 -12.95 -8.70
CA LEU A 32 -6.16 -12.09 -7.56
C LEU A 32 -7.23 -12.10 -6.48
N MET A 33 -8.52 -12.04 -6.85
CA MET A 33 -9.62 -12.13 -5.89
C MET A 33 -9.55 -13.44 -5.10
N ARG A 34 -9.38 -14.58 -5.78
CA ARG A 34 -9.23 -15.89 -5.15
C ARG A 34 -8.03 -15.95 -4.20
N TRP A 35 -6.85 -15.49 -4.63
CA TRP A 35 -5.64 -15.50 -3.78
C TRP A 35 -5.80 -14.62 -2.54
N ILE A 36 -6.49 -13.49 -2.66
CA ILE A 36 -6.76 -12.62 -1.51
C ILE A 36 -7.76 -13.25 -0.54
N GLU A 37 -8.73 -14.02 -1.03
CA GLU A 37 -9.62 -14.82 -0.20
C GLU A 37 -8.87 -15.95 0.51
N GLU A 38 -7.93 -16.61 -0.18
CA GLU A 38 -7.02 -17.59 0.43
C GLU A 38 -6.19 -16.95 1.56
N LEU A 39 -5.56 -15.77 1.33
CA LEU A 39 -4.82 -15.04 2.37
C LEU A 39 -5.70 -14.68 3.57
N ALA A 40 -6.94 -14.26 3.33
CA ALA A 40 -7.88 -13.95 4.40
C ALA A 40 -8.21 -15.17 5.25
N ALA A 41 -8.30 -16.35 4.63
CA ALA A 41 -8.61 -17.62 5.29
C ALA A 41 -7.40 -18.26 6.01
N TRP A 42 -6.17 -17.86 5.70
CA TRP A 42 -4.99 -18.41 6.38
C TRP A 42 -5.08 -18.19 7.88
N PRO A 43 -4.64 -19.16 8.72
CA PRO A 43 -4.57 -18.96 10.16
C PRO A 43 -3.53 -17.92 10.54
N GLU A 44 -3.59 -17.37 11.73
CA GLU A 44 -2.46 -16.66 12.31
C GLU A 44 -1.32 -17.68 12.53
N ALA A 45 -0.10 -17.34 12.09
CA ALA A 45 1.03 -18.25 12.11
C ALA A 45 2.31 -17.48 12.50
N PRO A 46 2.73 -17.52 13.76
CA PRO A 46 3.93 -16.85 14.23
C PRO A 46 5.16 -17.19 13.37
N GLY A 47 5.95 -16.16 13.03
CA GLY A 47 7.14 -16.30 12.20
C GLY A 47 6.90 -16.43 10.70
N LYS A 48 5.64 -16.40 10.24
CA LYS A 48 5.29 -16.46 8.82
C LYS A 48 4.70 -15.12 8.36
N TRP A 49 3.56 -15.14 7.66
CA TRP A 49 2.84 -13.92 7.28
C TRP A 49 2.30 -13.17 8.50
N MET A 50 2.08 -11.86 8.37
CA MET A 50 1.55 -11.02 9.44
C MET A 50 0.10 -10.66 9.19
N LYS A 51 -0.79 -11.01 10.11
CA LYS A 51 -2.21 -10.61 10.08
C LYS A 51 -2.47 -9.54 11.13
N TRP A 52 -3.18 -8.50 10.69
CA TRP A 52 -3.50 -7.33 11.51
C TRP A 52 -5.01 -7.16 11.57
N TYR A 53 -5.49 -6.73 12.72
CA TYR A 53 -6.90 -6.59 12.98
C TYR A 53 -7.21 -5.19 13.51
N GLU A 54 -8.44 -4.75 13.30
CA GLU A 54 -8.99 -3.52 13.87
C GLU A 54 -10.31 -3.82 14.57
N GLN A 55 -10.72 -2.93 15.48
CA GLN A 55 -12.05 -2.97 16.08
C GLN A 55 -12.98 -2.07 15.28
N ALA A 56 -13.98 -2.66 14.62
CA ALA A 56 -14.96 -1.92 13.86
C ALA A 56 -16.37 -2.49 14.14
N ARG A 57 -17.33 -1.61 14.38
CA ARG A 57 -18.73 -1.99 14.70
C ARG A 57 -18.81 -3.02 15.84
N GLY A 58 -17.96 -2.91 16.86
CA GLY A 58 -17.90 -3.82 18.01
C GLY A 58 -17.36 -5.22 17.71
N ARG A 59 -16.67 -5.42 16.59
CA ARG A 59 -16.10 -6.71 16.19
C ARG A 59 -14.62 -6.55 15.83
N ARG A 60 -13.80 -7.55 16.20
CA ARG A 60 -12.44 -7.72 15.70
C ARG A 60 -12.53 -8.20 14.25
N GLN A 61 -12.02 -7.43 13.32
CA GLN A 61 -12.03 -7.78 11.89
C GLN A 61 -10.64 -7.65 11.28
N LEU A 62 -10.35 -8.52 10.29
CA LEU A 62 -9.10 -8.47 9.55
C LEU A 62 -9.01 -7.15 8.79
N CYS A 63 -7.92 -6.41 8.98
CA CYS A 63 -7.69 -5.14 8.26
C CYS A 63 -6.45 -5.19 7.35
N ARG A 64 -5.50 -6.11 7.60
CA ARG A 64 -4.30 -6.23 6.74
C ARG A 64 -3.66 -7.61 6.83
N VAL A 65 -3.06 -8.06 5.70
CA VAL A 65 -2.10 -9.17 5.64
C VAL A 65 -0.83 -8.68 4.95
N GLU A 66 0.33 -9.00 5.52
CA GLU A 66 1.66 -8.63 5.01
C GLU A 66 2.61 -9.82 5.07
N ASP A 67 3.77 -9.72 4.39
CA ASP A 67 4.83 -10.73 4.36
C ASP A 67 4.34 -12.12 3.89
N PHE A 68 3.46 -12.14 2.90
CA PHE A 68 2.83 -13.36 2.43
C PHE A 68 3.48 -13.96 1.17
N LEU A 69 4.24 -13.17 0.39
CA LEU A 69 4.80 -13.64 -0.89
C LEU A 69 5.74 -14.85 -0.76
N PRO A 70 6.54 -15.03 0.29
CA PRO A 70 7.35 -16.23 0.45
C PRO A 70 6.54 -17.52 0.56
N TYR A 71 5.24 -17.41 0.84
CA TYR A 71 4.32 -18.52 1.08
C TYR A 71 3.27 -18.68 -0.02
N HIS A 72 3.31 -17.82 -1.07
CA HIS A 72 2.33 -17.84 -2.16
C HIS A 72 3.01 -17.60 -3.53
N ALA A 73 3.55 -18.68 -4.12
CA ALA A 73 4.38 -18.62 -5.33
C ALA A 73 3.69 -17.95 -6.53
N ALA A 74 2.41 -18.27 -6.81
CA ALA A 74 1.68 -17.67 -7.92
C ALA A 74 1.49 -16.16 -7.75
N PHE A 75 1.29 -15.69 -6.54
CA PHE A 75 1.21 -14.25 -6.25
C PHE A 75 2.56 -13.57 -6.46
N ALA A 76 3.65 -14.21 -6.00
CA ALA A 76 5.00 -13.70 -6.19
C ALA A 76 5.38 -13.60 -7.68
N GLU A 77 5.05 -14.61 -8.48
CA GLU A 77 5.26 -14.61 -9.93
C GLU A 77 4.50 -13.47 -10.60
N PHE A 78 3.20 -13.32 -10.29
CA PHE A 78 2.36 -12.25 -10.85
C PHE A 78 2.93 -10.84 -10.59
N LEU A 79 3.49 -10.59 -9.42
CA LEU A 79 3.99 -9.27 -9.02
C LEU A 79 5.41 -8.95 -9.51
N ASN A 80 6.18 -9.97 -9.90
CA ASN A 80 7.58 -9.78 -10.32
C ASN A 80 7.82 -9.99 -11.82
N ALA A 81 6.78 -10.26 -12.60
CA ALA A 81 6.90 -10.58 -14.02
C ALA A 81 5.89 -9.82 -14.89
N GLY A 82 5.99 -10.01 -16.21
CA GLY A 82 5.03 -9.51 -17.19
C GLY A 82 4.89 -8.00 -17.23
N ALA A 83 3.67 -7.55 -17.50
CA ALA A 83 3.36 -6.13 -17.72
C ALA A 83 3.67 -5.24 -16.51
N ILE A 84 3.51 -5.74 -15.27
CA ILE A 84 3.82 -4.98 -14.05
C ILE A 84 5.32 -4.66 -14.00
N ALA A 85 6.18 -5.65 -14.25
CA ALA A 85 7.63 -5.45 -14.24
C ALA A 85 8.07 -4.44 -15.33
N GLU A 86 7.52 -4.54 -16.54
CA GLU A 86 7.81 -3.63 -17.65
C GLU A 86 7.35 -2.18 -17.35
N ILE A 87 6.18 -2.01 -16.75
CA ILE A 87 5.69 -0.68 -16.31
C ILE A 87 6.64 -0.09 -15.26
N LEU A 88 6.98 -0.88 -14.24
CA LEU A 88 7.87 -0.44 -13.17
C LEU A 88 9.25 -0.06 -13.69
N GLU A 89 9.83 -0.85 -14.60
CA GLU A 89 11.12 -0.54 -15.23
C GLU A 89 11.09 0.82 -15.93
N ARG A 90 10.00 1.10 -16.66
CA ARG A 90 9.83 2.39 -17.32
C ARG A 90 9.66 3.54 -16.32
N LEU A 91 8.88 3.35 -15.24
CA LEU A 91 8.64 4.38 -14.23
C LEU A 91 9.88 4.64 -13.37
N CYS A 92 10.64 3.60 -13.02
CA CYS A 92 11.89 3.70 -12.24
C CYS A 92 13.08 4.20 -13.07
N GLY A 93 13.04 4.00 -14.40
CA GLY A 93 14.17 4.21 -15.30
C GLY A 93 15.21 3.07 -15.27
N GLU A 94 14.96 2.03 -14.51
CA GLU A 94 15.75 0.80 -14.38
C GLU A 94 14.88 -0.32 -13.79
N ARG A 95 15.40 -1.54 -13.71
CA ARG A 95 14.69 -2.65 -13.05
C ARG A 95 14.28 -2.28 -11.63
N ALA A 96 13.09 -2.70 -11.26
CA ALA A 96 12.56 -2.54 -9.89
C ALA A 96 12.73 -3.84 -9.09
N THR A 97 12.97 -3.68 -7.78
CA THR A 97 13.01 -4.77 -6.80
C THR A 97 11.85 -4.60 -5.82
N LEU A 98 11.17 -5.69 -5.50
CA LEU A 98 10.04 -5.66 -4.57
C LEU A 98 10.54 -5.43 -3.14
N PHE A 99 10.08 -4.35 -2.52
CA PHE A 99 10.47 -3.95 -1.16
C PHE A 99 9.51 -4.48 -0.10
N LYS A 100 8.20 -4.33 -0.31
CA LYS A 100 7.18 -4.87 0.61
C LYS A 100 5.85 -5.05 -0.07
N GLU A 101 5.01 -5.91 0.51
CA GLU A 101 3.64 -6.07 0.05
C GLU A 101 2.65 -6.15 1.22
N LYS A 102 1.43 -5.67 0.96
CA LYS A 102 0.30 -5.77 1.88
C LYS A 102 -1.02 -5.85 1.14
N VAL A 103 -1.96 -6.58 1.68
CA VAL A 103 -3.38 -6.49 1.31
C VAL A 103 -4.12 -5.78 2.44
N ASN A 104 -4.77 -4.67 2.13
CA ASN A 104 -5.67 -3.99 3.04
C ASN A 104 -7.10 -4.47 2.84
N PHE A 105 -7.75 -4.85 3.94
CA PHE A 105 -9.14 -5.26 4.01
C PHE A 105 -9.94 -4.16 4.71
N LYS A 106 -10.32 -3.11 3.99
CA LYS A 106 -11.21 -2.08 4.51
C LYS A 106 -12.65 -2.61 4.46
N LEU A 107 -13.01 -3.41 5.45
CA LEU A 107 -14.34 -4.01 5.57
C LEU A 107 -15.37 -2.93 5.99
N ALA A 108 -16.65 -3.29 6.03
CA ALA A 108 -17.73 -2.38 6.45
C ALA A 108 -17.45 -1.77 7.84
N GLY A 109 -17.37 -0.45 7.92
CA GLY A 109 -16.99 0.30 9.14
C GLY A 109 -15.50 0.37 9.41
N GLY A 110 -14.65 -0.20 8.55
CA GLY A 110 -13.20 -0.10 8.66
C GLY A 110 -12.71 1.35 8.57
N ALA A 111 -11.66 1.67 9.31
CA ALA A 111 -11.15 3.01 9.46
C ALA A 111 -10.47 3.55 8.18
N GLY A 112 -10.28 4.87 8.15
CA GLY A 112 -9.52 5.56 7.11
C GLY A 112 -8.01 5.48 7.33
N PHE A 113 -7.31 6.18 6.47
CA PHE A 113 -5.87 6.45 6.62
C PHE A 113 -5.69 7.96 6.58
N GLU A 114 -5.06 8.50 7.61
CA GLU A 114 -4.77 9.92 7.71
C GLU A 114 -3.82 10.38 6.59
N PRO A 115 -3.83 11.68 6.22
CA PRO A 115 -2.95 12.21 5.18
C PRO A 115 -1.48 11.97 5.51
N HIS A 116 -0.74 11.33 4.59
CA HIS A 116 0.69 11.01 4.76
C HIS A 116 1.43 10.87 3.43
N GLN A 117 2.75 10.81 3.50
CA GLN A 117 3.64 10.32 2.47
C GLN A 117 4.22 8.98 2.93
N ASP A 118 4.41 8.03 2.02
CA ASP A 118 5.00 6.73 2.37
C ASP A 118 6.53 6.81 2.60
N ALA A 119 7.20 7.76 1.95
CA ALA A 119 8.66 7.89 1.95
C ALA A 119 9.32 7.87 3.34
N PRO A 120 8.79 8.54 4.39
CA PRO A 120 9.41 8.53 5.71
C PRO A 120 9.60 7.12 6.30
N ALA A 121 8.70 6.19 6.00
CA ALA A 121 8.77 4.82 6.47
C ALA A 121 9.85 3.98 5.75
N PHE A 122 10.38 4.44 4.61
CA PHE A 122 11.27 3.66 3.75
C PHE A 122 12.71 4.18 3.74
N THR A 123 12.91 5.48 3.91
CA THR A 123 14.23 6.13 3.82
C THR A 123 15.22 5.66 4.89
N THR A 124 14.75 5.04 5.97
CA THR A 124 15.60 4.48 7.04
C THR A 124 16.46 3.29 6.57
N PHE A 125 16.18 2.73 5.38
CA PHE A 125 16.95 1.66 4.76
C PHE A 125 18.01 2.16 3.76
N GLY A 126 18.17 3.49 3.63
CA GLY A 126 19.11 4.10 2.68
C GLY A 126 18.58 4.24 1.26
N GLN A 127 17.43 3.66 0.97
CA GLN A 127 16.74 3.77 -0.30
C GLN A 127 16.10 5.16 -0.44
N ARG A 128 16.12 5.72 -1.64
CA ARG A 128 15.67 7.10 -1.88
C ARG A 128 14.44 7.19 -2.77
N TYR A 129 14.11 6.10 -3.47
CA TYR A 129 13.07 6.12 -4.46
C TYR A 129 12.22 4.85 -4.39
N HIS A 130 10.93 5.04 -4.18
CA HIS A 130 9.97 3.93 -4.14
C HIS A 130 8.73 4.28 -4.95
N ILE A 131 8.20 3.26 -5.60
CA ILE A 131 6.91 3.30 -6.29
C ILE A 131 6.00 2.29 -5.60
N THR A 132 4.80 2.70 -5.22
CA THR A 132 3.76 1.80 -4.76
C THR A 132 2.77 1.53 -5.89
N LEU A 133 2.56 0.25 -6.20
CA LEU A 133 1.45 -0.24 -7.00
C LEU A 133 0.28 -0.55 -6.08
N MET A 134 -0.87 0.05 -6.32
CA MET A 134 -2.16 -0.35 -5.77
C MET A 134 -2.98 -1.06 -6.84
N VAL A 135 -3.48 -2.26 -6.53
CA VAL A 135 -4.44 -3.00 -7.37
C VAL A 135 -5.78 -3.02 -6.67
N SER A 136 -6.82 -2.54 -7.36
CA SER A 136 -8.19 -2.60 -6.83
C SER A 136 -8.76 -4.00 -6.96
N ILE A 137 -9.20 -4.57 -5.84
CA ILE A 137 -9.81 -5.90 -5.79
C ILE A 137 -11.34 -5.80 -5.76
N ASP A 138 -11.85 -4.85 -5.00
CA ASP A 138 -13.26 -4.49 -4.97
C ASP A 138 -13.44 -3.09 -5.56
N PRO A 139 -14.64 -2.68 -5.98
CA PRO A 139 -14.90 -1.31 -6.37
C PRO A 139 -14.53 -0.35 -5.25
N ALA A 140 -13.67 0.64 -5.55
CA ALA A 140 -13.28 1.68 -4.63
C ALA A 140 -14.03 2.97 -4.98
N THR A 141 -14.85 3.46 -4.05
CA THR A 141 -15.70 4.65 -4.19
C THR A 141 -15.44 5.63 -3.05
N ARG A 142 -15.93 6.85 -3.17
CA ARG A 142 -15.87 7.82 -2.06
C ARG A 142 -16.55 7.31 -0.80
N GLU A 143 -17.66 6.60 -0.95
CA GLU A 143 -18.43 6.07 0.17
C GLU A 143 -17.67 5.01 0.96
N ASN A 144 -16.95 4.10 0.28
CA ASN A 144 -16.16 3.06 0.94
C ASN A 144 -14.69 3.45 1.16
N GLY A 145 -14.36 4.74 1.00
CA GLY A 145 -13.06 5.32 1.30
C GLY A 145 -12.01 4.98 0.26
N CYS A 146 -12.24 5.32 -1.03
CA CYS A 146 -11.21 5.25 -2.07
C CYS A 146 -9.97 6.07 -1.68
N LEU A 147 -8.86 5.83 -2.38
CA LEU A 147 -7.67 6.66 -2.21
C LEU A 147 -7.94 8.08 -2.71
N GLU A 148 -7.45 9.07 -1.98
CA GLU A 148 -7.40 10.47 -2.41
C GLU A 148 -5.93 10.91 -2.44
N VAL A 149 -5.55 11.64 -3.49
CA VAL A 149 -4.19 12.16 -3.67
C VAL A 149 -4.19 13.68 -3.79
N ALA A 150 -3.14 14.34 -3.26
CA ALA A 150 -2.80 15.71 -3.60
C ALA A 150 -1.66 15.66 -4.62
N ASP A 151 -1.98 15.93 -5.89
CA ASP A 151 -1.03 15.75 -6.99
C ASP A 151 0.00 16.88 -7.11
N GLY A 152 1.11 16.61 -7.82
CA GLY A 152 2.16 17.60 -8.12
C GLY A 152 3.17 17.85 -6.98
N HIS A 153 3.07 17.15 -5.85
CA HIS A 153 3.99 17.35 -4.71
C HIS A 153 5.11 16.32 -4.60
N HIS A 154 5.15 15.29 -5.45
CA HIS A 154 6.15 14.22 -5.40
C HIS A 154 7.60 14.69 -5.59
N GLY A 155 7.81 15.78 -6.35
CA GLY A 155 9.14 16.37 -6.57
C GLY A 155 9.61 17.34 -5.48
N THR A 156 8.82 17.61 -4.44
CA THR A 156 9.15 18.60 -3.40
C THR A 156 9.86 18.01 -2.17
N GLY A 157 10.05 16.69 -2.13
CA GLY A 157 10.60 15.98 -0.98
C GLY A 157 9.57 15.79 0.14
N LEU A 158 10.06 15.70 1.39
CA LEU A 158 9.18 15.53 2.55
C LEU A 158 8.44 16.84 2.85
N LEU A 159 7.14 16.72 3.00
CA LEU A 159 6.25 17.81 3.40
C LEU A 159 6.24 17.98 4.93
N PRO A 160 5.75 19.12 5.45
CA PRO A 160 5.61 19.31 6.90
C PRO A 160 4.76 18.21 7.54
N GLN A 161 5.26 17.65 8.64
CA GLN A 161 4.64 16.53 9.36
C GLN A 161 4.28 16.92 10.79
N ALA A 162 3.22 16.32 11.31
CA ALA A 162 2.88 16.30 12.71
C ALA A 162 3.78 15.30 13.48
N ASN A 163 3.70 15.30 14.82
CA ASN A 163 4.52 14.44 15.67
C ASN A 163 4.29 12.93 15.46
N ASP A 164 3.14 12.53 14.96
CA ASP A 164 2.78 11.14 14.66
C ASP A 164 3.19 10.70 13.25
N GLY A 165 3.87 11.58 12.49
CA GLY A 165 4.32 11.34 11.12
C GLY A 165 3.25 11.57 10.05
N THR A 166 2.02 11.92 10.40
CA THR A 166 1.01 12.37 9.43
C THR A 166 1.35 13.77 8.91
N LEU A 167 0.72 14.20 7.83
CA LEU A 167 0.96 15.55 7.30
C LEU A 167 0.36 16.62 8.21
N ASP A 168 1.06 17.76 8.31
CA ASP A 168 0.62 18.93 9.07
C ASP A 168 -0.77 19.38 8.65
N ARG A 169 -1.65 19.61 9.61
CA ARG A 169 -3.05 19.97 9.39
C ARG A 169 -3.23 21.24 8.57
N ALA A 170 -2.43 22.26 8.83
CA ALA A 170 -2.52 23.52 8.11
C ALA A 170 -2.08 23.37 6.65
N TRP A 171 -1.16 22.42 6.36
CA TRP A 171 -0.83 22.05 4.99
C TRP A 171 -1.98 21.29 4.34
N VAL A 172 -2.52 20.26 4.99
CA VAL A 172 -3.61 19.39 4.49
C VAL A 172 -4.85 20.21 4.10
N ASP A 173 -5.25 21.19 4.92
CA ASP A 173 -6.46 21.99 4.72
C ASP A 173 -6.37 22.94 3.50
N ARG A 174 -5.16 23.19 2.98
CA ARG A 174 -4.93 24.01 1.77
C ARG A 174 -4.89 23.20 0.48
N GLN A 175 -4.93 21.86 0.56
CA GLN A 175 -4.77 21.02 -0.63
C GLN A 175 -6.10 20.67 -1.28
N LEU A 176 -6.06 20.52 -2.60
CA LEU A 176 -7.13 19.89 -3.36
C LEU A 176 -6.88 18.38 -3.39
N TRP A 177 -7.77 17.62 -2.77
CA TRP A 177 -7.71 16.18 -2.72
C TRP A 177 -8.53 15.57 -3.86
N ARG A 178 -7.85 14.85 -4.75
CA ARG A 178 -8.46 14.16 -5.87
C ARG A 178 -8.78 12.71 -5.49
N PRO A 179 -10.05 12.32 -5.43
CA PRO A 179 -10.41 10.91 -5.23
C PRO A 179 -10.11 10.10 -6.49
N ILE A 180 -9.54 8.91 -6.27
CA ILE A 180 -9.29 7.92 -7.32
C ILE A 180 -10.27 6.76 -7.11
N GLU A 181 -11.41 6.84 -7.78
CA GLU A 181 -12.41 5.77 -7.76
C GLU A 181 -11.97 4.70 -8.78
N MET A 182 -11.91 3.44 -8.35
CA MET A 182 -11.34 2.34 -9.12
C MET A 182 -12.31 1.17 -9.21
N GLN A 183 -12.18 0.40 -10.30
CA GLN A 183 -12.87 -0.87 -10.49
C GLN A 183 -11.90 -2.04 -10.26
N PRO A 184 -12.42 -3.26 -9.99
CA PRO A 184 -11.57 -4.45 -9.90
C PRO A 184 -10.69 -4.62 -11.14
N GLY A 185 -9.39 -4.83 -10.93
CA GLY A 185 -8.40 -4.95 -12.01
C GLY A 185 -7.78 -3.63 -12.48
N ASP A 186 -8.22 -2.49 -11.94
CA ASP A 186 -7.52 -1.21 -12.15
C ASP A 186 -6.19 -1.21 -11.39
N LEU A 187 -5.17 -0.61 -12.01
CA LEU A 187 -3.86 -0.37 -11.41
C LEU A 187 -3.66 1.12 -11.14
N LEU A 188 -3.08 1.45 -10.00
CA LEU A 188 -2.61 2.78 -9.66
C LEU A 188 -1.17 2.69 -9.17
N PHE A 189 -0.24 3.31 -9.90
CA PHE A 189 1.15 3.50 -9.45
C PHE A 189 1.28 4.90 -8.86
N PHE A 190 1.95 5.03 -7.72
CA PHE A 190 2.26 6.33 -7.14
C PHE A 190 3.63 6.35 -6.46
N ASP A 191 4.31 7.48 -6.61
CA ASP A 191 5.59 7.76 -5.96
C ASP A 191 5.39 7.88 -4.44
N SER A 192 6.34 7.38 -3.65
CA SER A 192 6.28 7.41 -2.19
C SER A 192 6.20 8.82 -1.58
N TYR A 193 6.53 9.84 -2.35
CA TYR A 193 6.37 11.25 -1.94
C TYR A 193 5.01 11.86 -2.30
N VAL A 194 4.14 11.15 -3.02
CA VAL A 194 2.77 11.63 -3.28
C VAL A 194 1.97 11.63 -1.99
N PRO A 195 1.45 12.80 -1.56
CA PRO A 195 0.57 12.87 -0.40
C PRO A 195 -0.74 12.16 -0.70
N HIS A 196 -1.13 11.25 0.17
CA HIS A 196 -2.37 10.50 -0.01
C HIS A 196 -3.08 10.23 1.32
N ARG A 197 -4.36 9.97 1.22
CA ARG A 197 -5.24 9.62 2.35
C ARG A 197 -6.39 8.74 1.89
N SER A 198 -7.19 8.22 2.81
CA SER A 198 -8.47 7.60 2.45
C SER A 198 -9.46 7.69 3.62
N GLY A 199 -10.72 7.96 3.34
CA GLY A 199 -11.78 7.95 4.34
C GLY A 199 -12.09 6.55 4.90
N ALA A 200 -12.88 6.49 5.97
CA ALA A 200 -13.43 5.25 6.48
C ALA A 200 -14.41 4.63 5.46
N ASN A 201 -14.59 3.31 5.54
CA ASN A 201 -15.62 2.62 4.77
C ASN A 201 -16.98 2.80 5.45
N ARG A 202 -17.81 3.67 4.88
CA ARG A 202 -19.16 3.96 5.38
C ARG A 202 -20.23 3.06 4.74
N SER A 203 -19.84 2.27 3.72
CA SER A 203 -20.72 1.32 3.04
C SER A 203 -20.84 -0.01 3.81
N ASP A 204 -21.67 -0.89 3.33
CA ASP A 204 -21.81 -2.27 3.81
C ASP A 204 -20.96 -3.29 3.02
N ARG A 205 -20.21 -2.82 2.00
CA ARG A 205 -19.38 -3.65 1.13
C ARG A 205 -17.90 -3.56 1.50
N PRO A 206 -17.12 -4.62 1.33
CA PRO A 206 -15.66 -4.54 1.51
C PRO A 206 -15.02 -3.65 0.44
N ARG A 207 -13.87 -3.08 0.78
CA ARG A 207 -12.96 -2.45 -0.18
C ARG A 207 -11.56 -3.00 0.05
N ARG A 208 -11.27 -4.14 -0.58
CA ARG A 208 -9.95 -4.77 -0.54
C ARG A 208 -9.05 -4.16 -1.62
N ALA A 209 -7.80 -3.95 -1.28
CA ALA A 209 -6.80 -3.49 -2.22
C ALA A 209 -5.44 -4.09 -1.87
N LEU A 210 -4.71 -4.52 -2.91
CA LEU A 210 -3.32 -4.94 -2.80
C LEU A 210 -2.43 -3.71 -2.97
N TYR A 211 -1.42 -3.59 -2.12
CA TYR A 211 -0.37 -2.57 -2.21
C TYR A 211 0.99 -3.26 -2.25
N VAL A 212 1.78 -2.95 -3.25
CA VAL A 212 3.13 -3.48 -3.42
C VAL A 212 4.08 -2.32 -3.66
N THR A 213 5.08 -2.19 -2.80
CA THR A 213 6.10 -1.14 -2.93
C THR A 213 7.36 -1.73 -3.52
N TYR A 214 7.90 -1.03 -4.51
CA TYR A 214 9.13 -1.38 -5.20
C TYR A 214 10.15 -0.25 -5.05
N ASN A 215 11.42 -0.60 -5.05
CA ASN A 215 12.54 0.33 -5.15
C ASN A 215 13.37 0.05 -6.41
N ARG A 216 14.29 0.91 -6.75
CA ARG A 216 15.26 0.68 -7.81
C ARG A 216 16.17 -0.49 -7.46
N ALA A 217 16.49 -1.35 -8.43
CA ALA A 217 17.40 -2.47 -8.19
C ALA A 217 18.79 -2.02 -7.76
N SER A 218 19.26 -0.85 -8.24
CA SER A 218 20.52 -0.23 -7.83
C SER A 218 20.55 0.19 -6.35
N ASP A 219 19.40 0.42 -5.71
CA ASP A 219 19.29 0.73 -4.28
C ASP A 219 19.38 -0.52 -3.38
N GLY A 220 19.40 -1.73 -3.94
CA GLY A 220 19.51 -3.01 -3.22
C GLY A 220 18.17 -3.66 -2.86
N ASP A 221 18.25 -4.89 -2.32
CA ASP A 221 17.12 -5.66 -1.82
C ASP A 221 17.09 -5.64 -0.29
N TYR A 222 16.13 -4.96 0.28
CA TYR A 222 15.95 -4.81 1.73
C TYR A 222 14.65 -5.41 2.25
N ARG A 223 13.92 -6.18 1.41
CA ARG A 223 12.64 -6.76 1.83
C ARG A 223 12.76 -7.60 3.09
N GLY A 224 13.73 -8.52 3.12
CA GLY A 224 13.98 -9.38 4.28
C GLY A 224 14.31 -8.58 5.55
N GLU A 225 15.17 -7.57 5.42
CA GLU A 225 15.55 -6.69 6.52
C GLU A 225 14.36 -5.85 7.01
N TYR A 226 13.55 -5.32 6.11
CA TYR A 226 12.34 -4.55 6.45
C TYR A 226 11.38 -5.38 7.31
N PHE A 227 11.02 -6.59 6.86
CA PHE A 227 10.08 -7.41 7.62
C PHE A 227 10.68 -7.94 8.93
N ALA A 228 11.98 -8.25 8.97
CA ALA A 228 12.66 -8.61 10.21
C ALA A 228 12.62 -7.48 11.26
N LYS A 229 12.97 -6.26 10.85
CA LYS A 229 12.91 -5.06 11.73
C LYS A 229 11.48 -4.74 12.15
N LYS A 230 10.53 -4.80 11.21
CA LYS A 230 9.11 -4.59 11.52
C LYS A 230 8.61 -5.60 12.54
N ARG A 231 8.87 -6.88 12.35
CA ARG A 231 8.45 -7.96 13.26
C ARG A 231 9.06 -7.81 14.65
N ALA A 232 10.32 -7.40 14.74
CA ALA A 232 10.98 -7.17 16.03
C ALA A 232 10.40 -5.97 16.79
N ALA A 233 10.10 -4.87 16.09
CA ALA A 233 9.63 -3.62 16.68
C ALA A 233 8.11 -3.55 16.84
N PHE A 234 7.36 -4.08 15.89
CA PHE A 234 5.90 -4.06 15.83
C PHE A 234 5.39 -5.40 15.28
N PRO A 235 5.39 -6.49 16.09
CA PRO A 235 4.90 -7.81 15.69
C PRO A 235 3.38 -7.85 15.57
N PRO A 236 2.79 -8.77 14.77
CA PRO A 236 1.37 -9.05 14.81
C PRO A 236 0.92 -9.55 16.19
N GLU A 237 -0.36 -9.39 16.49
CA GLU A 237 -0.92 -9.67 17.82
C GLU A 237 -0.55 -11.06 18.36
N CYS A 238 -0.58 -12.10 17.51
CA CYS A 238 -0.23 -13.48 17.88
C CYS A 238 1.24 -13.69 18.27
N GLU A 239 2.13 -12.71 18.03
CA GLU A 239 3.56 -12.75 18.40
C GLU A 239 3.91 -11.76 19.52
N ARG A 240 2.95 -10.98 20.01
CA ARG A 240 3.20 -9.97 21.04
C ARG A 240 3.45 -10.62 22.40
N VAL A 241 4.43 -10.08 23.11
CA VAL A 241 4.74 -10.47 24.48
C VAL A 241 3.82 -9.67 25.42
N ALA A 242 3.15 -10.38 26.33
CA ALA A 242 2.26 -9.75 27.29
C ALA A 242 2.99 -8.70 28.14
N GLY A 243 2.40 -7.52 28.30
CA GLY A 243 2.97 -6.42 29.08
C GLY A 243 4.05 -5.59 28.39
N LYS A 244 4.45 -5.94 27.15
CA LYS A 244 5.37 -5.12 26.36
C LYS A 244 4.60 -4.09 25.54
N ASP A 245 5.01 -2.81 25.63
CA ASP A 245 4.46 -1.72 24.81
C ASP A 245 5.14 -1.68 23.43
N TYR A 246 4.35 -1.63 22.37
CA TYR A 246 4.79 -1.54 20.98
C TYR A 246 4.33 -0.23 20.30
N SER A 247 3.70 0.69 21.03
CA SER A 247 3.09 1.90 20.48
C SER A 247 4.10 2.82 19.79
N ALA A 248 5.33 2.92 20.29
CA ALA A 248 6.37 3.78 19.71
C ALA A 248 6.74 3.39 18.27
N ALA A 249 6.61 2.10 17.90
CA ALA A 249 6.90 1.64 16.55
C ALA A 249 5.68 1.73 15.61
N ALA A 250 4.48 1.95 16.14
CA ALA A 250 3.26 2.06 15.35
C ALA A 250 3.32 3.22 14.35
N SER A 251 3.83 4.38 14.75
CA SER A 251 4.00 5.56 13.89
C SER A 251 4.93 5.33 12.71
N LEU A 252 5.93 4.45 12.85
CA LEU A 252 6.86 4.12 11.76
C LEU A 252 6.28 3.10 10.79
N TYR A 253 5.67 2.02 11.31
CA TYR A 253 5.24 0.89 10.48
C TYR A 253 3.76 0.91 10.08
N ASN A 254 2.97 1.75 10.73
CA ASN A 254 1.53 1.94 10.45
C ASN A 254 1.17 3.42 10.30
N LEU A 255 2.01 4.18 9.62
CA LEU A 255 1.80 5.60 9.37
C LEU A 255 0.39 5.85 8.80
N GLY A 256 -0.34 6.78 9.42
CA GLY A 256 -1.72 7.10 9.04
C GLY A 256 -2.76 6.00 9.26
N ASN A 257 -2.41 4.90 9.93
CA ASN A 257 -3.21 3.69 10.02
C ASN A 257 -3.82 3.47 11.42
N PRO A 258 -5.07 3.01 11.50
CA PRO A 258 -5.74 2.75 12.78
C PRO A 258 -5.28 1.49 13.54
N ILE A 259 -4.36 0.70 13.01
CA ILE A 259 -3.84 -0.50 13.68
C ILE A 259 -2.96 -0.10 14.87
N THR A 260 -3.34 -0.54 16.04
CA THR A 260 -2.61 -0.31 17.30
C THR A 260 -1.94 -1.57 17.83
#